data_c327bb9a76069013a83407b361511239
#
_entry.id   c327bb9a76069013a83407b361511239
#
_cell.length_a   1.000
_cell.length_b   1.000
_cell.length_c   1.000
_cell.angle_alpha   90.00
_cell.angle_beta   90.00
_cell.angle_gamma   90.00
#
_symmetry.space_group_name_H-M   'P 1'
#
loop_
_entity.id
_entity.type
_entity.pdbx_description
1 polymer ?
#
loop_
_entity_poly.entity_id
_entity_poly.type
_entity_poly.pdbx_seq_one_letter_code
_entity_poly.pdbx_strand_id
1 'polypeptide(L)'
;MEDQEILNLETGTKELVALEPKVVKIEKVYIVEVGDKKNKKATFEVKHPDKEEIIKISQVKYEQKGGKLVVVGTWANLDEDNLLRKGSALANFIEFCDAKVLKDMEGKEVPTVKDEKGYLCFKAY
;
A
#
# COMPACT_ATOMS: atom_id res chain seq x y z
N MET A 1 12.13 21.90 3.97
CA MET A 1 11.68 23.18 4.53
C MET A 1 12.14 23.26 5.99
N GLU A 2 12.74 24.36 6.38
CA GLU A 2 13.21 24.53 7.74
C GLU A 2 12.07 24.89 8.68
N ASP A 3 12.21 24.55 9.97
CA ASP A 3 11.15 24.74 10.97
C ASP A 3 10.71 26.21 11.10
N GLN A 4 11.65 27.16 11.02
CA GLN A 4 11.32 28.58 11.11
C GLN A 4 10.49 29.05 9.92
N GLU A 5 10.73 28.51 8.74
CA GLU A 5 9.93 28.83 7.57
C GLU A 5 8.52 28.30 7.72
N ILE A 6 8.35 27.10 8.29
CA ILE A 6 7.04 26.50 8.55
C ILE A 6 6.24 27.35 9.56
N LEU A 7 6.91 27.87 10.59
CA LEU A 7 6.25 28.70 11.61
C LEU A 7 5.65 29.99 11.04
N ASN A 8 6.17 30.46 9.91
CA ASN A 8 5.73 31.70 9.27
C ASN A 8 4.75 31.47 8.11
N LEU A 9 4.38 30.21 7.84
CA LEU A 9 3.44 29.91 6.76
C LEU A 9 2.02 30.23 7.18
N GLU A 10 1.27 30.86 6.28
CA GLU A 10 -0.16 31.06 6.45
C GLU A 10 -0.91 29.76 6.22
N THR A 11 -2.09 29.66 6.80
CA THR A 11 -2.98 28.53 6.57
C THR A 11 -3.42 28.50 5.11
N GLY A 12 -3.23 27.36 4.44
CA GLY A 12 -3.67 27.19 3.06
C GLY A 12 -5.19 27.21 2.93
N THR A 13 -5.65 27.68 1.79
CA THR A 13 -7.08 27.75 1.48
C THR A 13 -7.55 26.56 0.63
N LYS A 14 -6.62 25.71 0.19
CA LYS A 14 -6.96 24.50 -0.57
C LYS A 14 -7.52 23.43 0.34
N GLU A 15 -8.65 22.88 -0.02
CA GLU A 15 -9.18 21.70 0.65
C GLU A 15 -8.41 20.46 0.20
N LEU A 16 -8.19 19.54 1.14
CA LEU A 16 -7.66 18.24 0.80
C LEU A 16 -8.76 17.43 0.14
N VAL A 17 -8.58 17.14 -1.15
CA VAL A 17 -9.51 16.27 -1.87
C VAL A 17 -9.01 14.85 -1.72
N ALA A 18 -9.75 14.03 -0.98
CA ALA A 18 -9.45 12.61 -0.87
C ALA A 18 -9.67 11.94 -2.24
N LEU A 19 -8.72 11.10 -2.66
CA LEU A 19 -8.87 10.36 -3.90
C LEU A 19 -9.97 9.31 -3.76
N GLU A 20 -10.82 9.20 -4.78
CA GLU A 20 -11.83 8.16 -4.81
C GLU A 20 -11.19 6.77 -5.00
N PRO A 21 -11.74 5.72 -4.36
CA PRO A 21 -11.27 4.36 -4.60
C PRO A 21 -11.54 3.95 -6.05
N LYS A 22 -10.47 3.78 -6.81
CA LYS A 22 -10.52 3.36 -8.20
C LYS A 22 -9.44 2.34 -8.45
N VAL A 23 -9.48 1.69 -9.61
CA VAL A 23 -8.41 0.79 -10.03
C VAL A 23 -7.16 1.63 -10.28
N VAL A 24 -6.04 1.22 -9.70
CA VAL A 24 -4.74 1.86 -9.90
C VAL A 24 -3.79 0.89 -10.60
N LYS A 25 -2.83 1.44 -11.32
CA LYS A 25 -1.80 0.64 -11.99
C LYS A 25 -0.53 0.67 -11.15
N ILE A 26 0.00 -0.49 -10.82
CA ILE A 26 1.27 -0.60 -10.09
C ILE A 26 2.41 -0.35 -11.07
N GLU A 27 3.16 0.73 -10.85
CA GLU A 27 4.30 1.09 -11.69
C GLU A 27 5.60 0.49 -11.17
N LYS A 28 5.75 0.42 -9.85
CA LYS A 28 6.99 -0.06 -9.24
C LYS A 28 6.71 -0.66 -7.87
N VAL A 29 7.46 -1.70 -7.52
CA VAL A 29 7.44 -2.34 -6.20
C VAL A 29 8.87 -2.36 -5.65
N TYR A 30 9.03 -1.98 -4.38
CA TYR A 30 10.34 -2.05 -3.72
C TYR A 30 10.17 -2.28 -2.22
N ILE A 31 11.25 -2.67 -1.57
CA ILE A 31 11.26 -2.95 -0.13
C ILE A 31 11.87 -1.77 0.61
N VAL A 32 11.19 -1.35 1.68
CA VAL A 32 11.65 -0.29 2.58
C VAL A 32 11.84 -0.87 3.97
N GLU A 33 12.92 -0.52 4.63
CA GLU A 33 13.14 -0.86 6.04
C GLU A 33 12.45 0.19 6.92
N VAL A 34 11.67 -0.26 7.89
CA VAL A 34 10.88 0.61 8.76
C VAL A 34 11.19 0.30 10.22
N GLY A 35 11.42 1.37 11.00
CA GLY A 35 11.63 1.29 12.44
C GLY A 35 13.02 0.83 12.85
N ASP A 36 13.27 0.80 14.17
CA ASP A 36 14.57 0.45 14.75
C ASP A 36 14.95 -1.00 14.49
N LYS A 37 13.95 -1.88 14.36
CA LYS A 37 14.16 -3.30 14.09
C LYS A 37 14.38 -3.58 12.61
N LYS A 38 14.34 -2.55 11.76
CA LYS A 38 14.51 -2.65 10.30
C LYS A 38 13.58 -3.69 9.66
N ASN A 39 12.31 -3.69 10.08
CA ASN A 39 11.30 -4.52 9.46
C ASN A 39 11.12 -4.11 8.00
N LYS A 40 10.97 -5.10 7.13
CA LYS A 40 10.88 -4.85 5.69
C LYS A 40 9.40 -4.76 5.28
N LYS A 41 9.08 -3.71 4.52
CA LYS A 41 7.74 -3.46 4.03
C LYS A 41 7.76 -3.27 2.52
N ALA A 42 6.87 -3.94 1.81
CA ALA A 42 6.72 -3.72 0.38
C ALA A 42 5.98 -2.40 0.16
N THR A 43 6.54 -1.54 -0.68
CA THR A 43 5.93 -0.28 -1.07
C THR A 43 5.63 -0.31 -2.56
N PHE A 44 4.42 0.09 -2.91
CA PHE A 44 3.92 0.07 -4.28
C PHE A 44 3.73 1.51 -4.75
N GLU A 45 4.46 1.89 -5.80
CA GLU A 45 4.21 3.16 -6.49
C GLU A 45 3.15 2.91 -7.55
N VAL A 46 2.04 3.61 -7.45
CA VAL A 46 0.88 3.37 -8.30
C VAL A 46 0.42 4.65 -8.99
N LYS A 47 -0.22 4.47 -10.14
CA LYS A 47 -0.83 5.56 -10.91
C LYS A 47 -2.34 5.51 -10.70
N HIS A 48 -2.89 6.57 -10.10
CA HIS A 48 -4.34 6.75 -9.94
C HIS A 48 -4.89 7.50 -11.16
N PRO A 49 -6.06 7.12 -11.69
CA PRO A 49 -6.60 7.77 -12.89
C PRO A 49 -6.91 9.26 -12.72
N ASP A 50 -7.16 9.72 -11.50
CA ASP A 50 -7.53 11.11 -11.21
C ASP A 50 -6.34 11.96 -10.74
N LYS A 51 -5.13 11.42 -10.74
CA LYS A 51 -3.94 12.12 -10.27
C LYS A 51 -2.75 11.86 -11.19
N GLU A 52 -2.06 12.92 -11.59
CA GLU A 52 -0.87 12.79 -12.45
C GLU A 52 0.34 12.27 -11.71
N GLU A 53 0.48 12.64 -10.44
CA GLU A 53 1.60 12.22 -9.62
C GLU A 53 1.46 10.78 -9.16
N ILE A 54 2.59 10.09 -9.04
CA ILE A 54 2.63 8.75 -8.48
C ILE A 54 2.29 8.82 -6.99
N ILE A 55 1.44 7.91 -6.52
CA ILE A 55 1.15 7.75 -5.10
C ILE A 55 1.73 6.44 -4.59
N LYS A 56 2.01 6.38 -3.30
CA LYS A 56 2.57 5.19 -2.66
C LYS A 56 1.51 4.51 -1.81
N ILE A 57 1.33 3.22 -1.99
CA ILE A 57 0.44 2.41 -1.17
C ILE A 57 1.26 1.27 -0.56
N SER A 58 1.12 1.07 0.74
CA SER A 58 1.78 -0.01 1.47
C SER A 58 0.85 -0.66 2.49
N GLN A 59 -0.43 -0.70 2.18
CA GLN A 59 -1.47 -1.36 2.97
C GLN A 59 -2.42 -2.12 2.05
N VAL A 60 -2.99 -3.19 2.57
CA VAL A 60 -3.96 -4.00 1.85
C VAL A 60 -5.12 -4.39 2.77
N LYS A 61 -6.33 -4.34 2.25
CA LYS A 61 -7.52 -4.88 2.93
C LYS A 61 -7.80 -6.26 2.35
N TYR A 62 -7.84 -7.26 3.21
CA TYR A 62 -8.04 -8.64 2.78
C TYR A 62 -8.89 -9.40 3.78
N GLU A 63 -9.39 -10.55 3.36
CA GLU A 63 -10.21 -11.41 4.20
C GLU A 63 -9.32 -12.42 4.93
N GLN A 64 -9.33 -12.32 6.27
CA GLN A 64 -8.63 -13.28 7.11
C GLN A 64 -9.39 -14.61 7.18
N LYS A 65 -8.70 -15.65 7.60
CA LYS A 65 -9.32 -16.93 7.91
C LYS A 65 -10.47 -16.71 8.89
N GLY A 66 -11.68 -17.15 8.52
CA GLY A 66 -12.90 -16.90 9.28
C GLY A 66 -13.77 -15.79 8.72
N GLY A 67 -13.38 -15.14 7.62
CA GLY A 67 -14.21 -14.20 6.89
C GLY A 67 -14.13 -12.74 7.34
N LYS A 68 -13.25 -12.41 8.28
CA LYS A 68 -13.11 -11.03 8.75
C LYS A 68 -12.22 -10.21 7.81
N LEU A 69 -12.71 -9.04 7.39
CA LEU A 69 -11.92 -8.10 6.60
C LEU A 69 -11.06 -7.23 7.51
N VAL A 70 -9.78 -7.12 7.21
CA VAL A 70 -8.83 -6.31 7.98
C VAL A 70 -7.91 -5.54 7.04
N VAL A 71 -7.44 -4.38 7.50
CA VAL A 71 -6.42 -3.59 6.81
C VAL A 71 -5.09 -3.79 7.52
N VAL A 72 -4.10 -4.24 6.79
CA VAL A 72 -2.77 -4.55 7.34
C VAL A 72 -1.71 -4.00 6.39
N GLY A 73 -0.58 -3.58 6.94
CA GLY A 73 0.57 -3.18 6.13
C GLY A 73 1.12 -4.35 5.31
N THR A 74 1.72 -4.03 4.18
CA THR A 74 2.29 -5.03 3.28
C THR A 74 3.69 -5.44 3.73
N TRP A 75 3.77 -5.99 4.94
CA TRP A 75 5.03 -6.42 5.54
C TRP A 75 5.58 -7.67 4.86
N ALA A 76 6.88 -7.65 4.55
CA ALA A 76 7.56 -8.81 3.97
C ALA A 76 8.03 -9.74 5.09
N ASN A 77 7.11 -10.49 5.67
CA ASN A 77 7.39 -11.50 6.68
C ASN A 77 7.84 -12.79 5.99
N LEU A 78 8.99 -13.31 6.40
CA LEU A 78 9.56 -14.52 5.81
C LEU A 78 9.35 -15.72 6.72
N ASP A 79 9.20 -16.90 6.10
CA ASP A 79 9.16 -18.18 6.80
C ASP A 79 10.57 -18.76 6.98
N GLU A 80 10.65 -19.99 7.48
CA GLU A 80 11.93 -20.67 7.75
C GLU A 80 12.76 -20.89 6.49
N ASP A 81 12.11 -20.96 5.32
CA ASP A 81 12.77 -21.18 4.04
C ASP A 81 13.07 -19.87 3.30
N ASN A 82 12.93 -18.72 3.97
CA ASN A 82 13.10 -17.38 3.41
C ASN A 82 12.12 -17.06 2.27
N LEU A 83 10.94 -17.66 2.31
CA LEU A 83 9.83 -17.34 1.41
C LEU A 83 8.83 -16.47 2.14
N LEU A 84 8.02 -15.72 1.39
CA LEU A 84 6.95 -14.91 2.00
C LEU A 84 5.99 -15.85 2.75
N ARG A 85 5.74 -15.52 4.02
CA ARG A 85 4.97 -16.39 4.90
C ARG A 85 3.54 -16.59 4.39
N LYS A 86 3.14 -17.84 4.24
CA LYS A 86 1.78 -18.22 3.84
C LYS A 86 0.78 -17.67 4.85
N GLY A 87 -0.30 -17.09 4.35
CA GLY A 87 -1.33 -16.48 5.19
C GLY A 87 -1.05 -15.06 5.63
N SER A 88 0.13 -14.51 5.35
CA SER A 88 0.39 -13.09 5.59
C SER A 88 -0.42 -12.22 4.65
N ALA A 89 -0.60 -10.94 5.02
CA ALA A 89 -1.34 -10.00 4.19
C ALA A 89 -0.72 -9.87 2.80
N LEU A 90 0.61 -9.75 2.73
CA LEU A 90 1.32 -9.62 1.46
C LEU A 90 1.18 -10.87 0.60
N ALA A 91 1.31 -12.06 1.19
CA ALA A 91 1.14 -13.32 0.46
C ALA A 91 -0.28 -13.45 -0.09
N ASN A 92 -1.29 -13.10 0.71
CA ASN A 92 -2.68 -13.11 0.26
C ASN A 92 -2.91 -12.13 -0.89
N PHE A 93 -2.30 -10.95 -0.82
CA PHE A 93 -2.42 -9.95 -1.87
C PHE A 93 -1.82 -10.45 -3.20
N ILE A 94 -0.63 -11.02 -3.14
CA ILE A 94 0.05 -11.57 -4.32
C ILE A 94 -0.81 -12.68 -4.95
N GLU A 95 -1.32 -13.60 -4.14
CA GLU A 95 -2.19 -14.69 -4.62
C GLU A 95 -3.50 -14.17 -5.20
N PHE A 96 -4.12 -13.18 -4.55
CA PHE A 96 -5.34 -12.57 -5.04
C PHE A 96 -5.15 -11.95 -6.44
N CYS A 97 -3.98 -11.38 -6.70
CA CYS A 97 -3.65 -10.78 -7.99
C CYS A 97 -3.11 -11.79 -9.01
N ASP A 98 -3.16 -13.08 -8.70
CA ASP A 98 -2.68 -14.15 -9.56
C ASP A 98 -1.21 -13.98 -9.95
N ALA A 99 -0.40 -13.51 -9.00
CA ALA A 99 1.04 -13.38 -9.15
C ALA A 99 1.75 -14.48 -8.34
N LYS A 100 2.96 -14.82 -8.73
CA LYS A 100 3.78 -15.82 -8.03
C LYS A 100 4.82 -15.19 -7.13
N VAL A 101 5.37 -14.06 -7.56
CA VAL A 101 6.38 -13.31 -6.81
C VAL A 101 6.01 -11.84 -6.79
N LEU A 102 6.59 -11.09 -5.83
CA LEU A 102 6.28 -9.69 -5.65
C LEU A 102 6.56 -8.84 -6.89
N LYS A 103 7.63 -9.14 -7.60
CA LYS A 103 8.01 -8.43 -8.82
C LYS A 103 6.94 -8.50 -9.91
N ASP A 104 6.19 -9.60 -9.96
CA ASP A 104 5.12 -9.79 -10.94
C ASP A 104 3.95 -8.81 -10.75
N MET A 105 3.92 -8.12 -9.61
CA MET A 105 2.88 -7.11 -9.35
C MET A 105 3.05 -5.86 -10.20
N GLU A 106 4.26 -5.59 -10.68
CA GLU A 106 4.52 -4.42 -11.53
C GLU A 106 3.76 -4.56 -12.86
N GLY A 107 3.06 -3.49 -13.21
CA GLY A 107 2.22 -3.46 -14.42
C GLY A 107 0.78 -3.92 -14.20
N LYS A 108 0.46 -4.50 -13.05
CA LYS A 108 -0.90 -4.96 -12.77
C LYS A 108 -1.82 -3.80 -12.38
N GLU A 109 -3.09 -3.93 -12.75
CA GLU A 109 -4.15 -3.02 -12.32
C GLU A 109 -4.87 -3.65 -11.13
N VAL A 110 -5.00 -2.90 -10.04
CA VAL A 110 -5.55 -3.40 -8.79
C VAL A 110 -6.60 -2.44 -8.26
N PRO A 111 -7.76 -2.95 -7.81
CA PRO A 111 -8.75 -2.09 -7.18
C PRO A 111 -8.29 -1.61 -5.82
N THR A 112 -8.83 -0.47 -5.38
CA THR A 112 -8.54 0.11 -4.07
C THR A 112 -9.81 0.33 -3.29
N VAL A 113 -9.67 0.48 -1.96
CA VAL A 113 -10.75 0.87 -1.05
C VAL A 113 -10.18 1.87 -0.05
N LYS A 114 -11.03 2.58 0.65
CA LYS A 114 -10.62 3.45 1.76
C LYS A 114 -10.53 2.66 3.05
N ASP A 115 -9.51 2.95 3.85
CA ASP A 115 -9.44 2.44 5.22
C ASP A 115 -10.35 3.30 6.14
N GLU A 116 -10.33 3.02 7.44
CA GLU A 116 -11.16 3.75 8.41
C GLU A 116 -10.82 5.23 8.49
N LYS A 117 -9.59 5.61 8.14
CA LYS A 117 -9.11 7.00 8.15
C LYS A 117 -9.33 7.71 6.82
N GLY A 118 -9.85 7.03 5.81
CA GLY A 118 -10.08 7.59 4.48
C GLY A 118 -8.89 7.50 3.53
N TYR A 119 -7.82 6.79 3.90
CA TYR A 119 -6.68 6.56 3.01
C TYR A 119 -6.93 5.37 2.10
N LEU A 120 -6.37 5.44 0.88
CA LEU A 120 -6.47 4.33 -0.04
C LEU A 120 -5.59 3.15 0.39
N CYS A 121 -6.14 1.95 0.28
CA CYS A 121 -5.38 0.70 0.39
C CYS A 121 -5.83 -0.25 -0.71
N PHE A 122 -5.04 -1.27 -0.99
CA PHE A 122 -5.41 -2.25 -2.00
C PHE A 122 -6.59 -3.09 -1.52
N LYS A 123 -7.47 -3.45 -2.46
CA LYS A 123 -8.60 -4.33 -2.20
C LYS A 123 -8.24 -5.74 -2.65
N ALA A 124 -8.09 -6.66 -1.70
CA ALA A 124 -7.74 -8.06 -1.96
C ALA A 124 -8.81 -9.02 -1.44
N TYR A 125 -10.04 -8.74 -1.81
CA TYR A 125 -11.18 -9.60 -1.45
C TYR A 125 -12.32 -9.53 -2.45
#